data_df1668dc6f7e55d36ff0ac4dac6dcb9c
#
_entry.id   df1668dc6f7e55d36ff0ac4dac6dcb9c
#
_cell.length_a   1.000
_cell.length_b   1.000
_cell.length_c   1.000
_cell.angle_alpha   90.00
_cell.angle_beta   90.00
_cell.angle_gamma   90.00
#
_symmetry.space_group_name_H-M   'P 1'
#
loop_
_entity.id
_entity.type
_entity.pdbx_description
1 polymer ?
#
loop_
_entity_poly.entity_id
_entity_poly.type
_entity_poly.pdbx_seq_one_letter_code
_entity_poly.pdbx_strand_id
1 'polypeptide(L)'
;MKKRYRIKKSSEIDAVFKVRKFKGDSYFAIYQSDDLDADHFRFALSIGKKYGNAVSRNLAKRRIRMIVSEHSGIFIKSKLFVIVVKPLAQSLSYQEIKDKLIVLFKKSKIMENANE
;
A
#
# COMPACT_ATOMS: atom_id res chain seq x y z
N MET A 1 -3.64 -2.25 13.33
CA MET A 1 -3.40 -0.89 12.80
C MET A 1 -4.61 0.00 13.02
N LYS A 2 -4.40 1.26 13.35
CA LYS A 2 -5.50 2.19 13.65
C LYS A 2 -6.29 2.54 12.39
N LYS A 3 -7.61 2.62 12.52
CA LYS A 3 -8.52 2.88 11.42
C LYS A 3 -8.29 4.23 10.74
N ARG A 4 -7.75 5.23 11.47
CA ARG A 4 -7.50 6.56 10.90
C ARG A 4 -6.50 6.56 9.74
N TYR A 5 -5.66 5.53 9.64
CA TYR A 5 -4.71 5.40 8.55
C TYR A 5 -5.30 4.74 7.32
N ARG A 6 -6.55 4.31 7.37
CA ARG A 6 -7.20 3.64 6.23
C ARG A 6 -8.06 4.61 5.45
N ILE A 7 -7.95 4.53 4.13
CA ILE A 7 -8.90 5.21 3.25
C ILE A 7 -10.18 4.38 3.26
N LYS A 8 -11.29 4.97 3.69
CA LYS A 8 -12.55 4.24 3.90
C LYS A 8 -13.52 4.35 2.74
N LYS A 9 -13.53 5.49 2.04
CA LYS A 9 -14.50 5.73 0.96
C LYS A 9 -13.97 5.23 -0.36
N SER A 10 -14.79 4.46 -1.08
CA SER A 10 -14.42 3.99 -2.42
C SER A 10 -14.16 5.13 -3.39
N SER A 11 -14.87 6.26 -3.23
CA SER A 11 -14.63 7.45 -4.05
C SER A 11 -13.22 8.03 -3.85
N GLU A 12 -12.68 7.97 -2.64
CA GLU A 12 -11.31 8.41 -2.37
C GLU A 12 -10.29 7.47 -3.00
N ILE A 13 -10.56 6.17 -2.96
CA ILE A 13 -9.70 5.16 -3.60
C ILE A 13 -9.69 5.38 -5.12
N ASP A 14 -10.87 5.57 -5.71
CA ASP A 14 -10.99 5.85 -7.15
C ASP A 14 -10.23 7.11 -7.53
N ALA A 15 -10.28 8.15 -6.70
CA ALA A 15 -9.56 9.39 -6.95
C ALA A 15 -8.05 9.16 -6.99
N VAL A 16 -7.51 8.31 -6.11
CA VAL A 16 -6.09 7.96 -6.14
C VAL A 16 -5.72 7.28 -7.46
N PHE A 17 -6.54 6.32 -7.90
CA PHE A 17 -6.31 5.64 -9.18
C PHE A 17 -6.34 6.60 -10.37
N LYS A 18 -7.23 7.59 -10.36
CA LYS A 18 -7.38 8.55 -11.46
C LYS A 18 -6.17 9.45 -11.65
N VAL A 19 -5.39 9.68 -10.62
CA VAL A 19 -4.14 10.46 -10.74
C VAL A 19 -3.13 9.75 -11.64
N ARG A 20 -3.21 8.43 -11.74
CA ARG A 20 -2.33 7.58 -12.57
C ARG A 20 -0.84 7.72 -12.25
N LYS A 21 -0.52 8.08 -11.04
CA LYS A 21 0.85 8.09 -10.56
C LYS A 21 1.09 6.80 -9.79
N PHE A 22 1.88 5.89 -10.38
CA PHE A 22 2.13 4.59 -9.78
C PHE A 22 3.48 4.02 -10.14
N LYS A 23 3.94 3.10 -9.31
CA LYS A 23 5.08 2.22 -9.55
C LYS A 23 4.65 0.80 -9.24
N GLY A 24 5.16 -0.15 -9.99
CA GLY A 24 4.77 -1.54 -9.76
C GLY A 24 5.75 -2.54 -10.33
N ASP A 25 5.53 -3.79 -9.94
CA ASP A 25 6.23 -4.96 -10.46
C ASP A 25 5.20 -6.05 -10.76
N SER A 26 5.66 -7.29 -10.94
CA SER A 26 4.75 -8.41 -11.23
C SER A 26 3.83 -8.78 -10.07
N TYR A 27 4.13 -8.32 -8.87
CA TYR A 27 3.44 -8.74 -7.64
C TYR A 27 2.58 -7.64 -7.03
N PHE A 28 3.02 -6.39 -7.10
CA PHE A 28 2.35 -5.26 -6.47
C PHE A 28 2.41 -4.03 -7.35
N ALA A 29 1.47 -3.13 -7.13
CA ALA A 29 1.56 -1.77 -7.65
C ALA A 29 1.13 -0.81 -6.55
N ILE A 30 1.76 0.36 -6.49
CA ILE A 30 1.42 1.40 -5.52
C ILE A 30 1.00 2.63 -6.29
N TYR A 31 -0.28 2.97 -6.18
CA TYR A 31 -0.86 4.20 -6.71
C TYR A 31 -0.86 5.23 -5.62
N GLN A 32 -0.58 6.48 -5.96
CA GLN A 32 -0.50 7.54 -4.97
C GLN A 32 -1.09 8.85 -5.43
N SER A 33 -1.49 9.65 -4.46
CA SER A 33 -1.86 11.05 -4.64
C SER A 33 -1.47 11.82 -3.39
N ASP A 34 -1.61 13.13 -3.43
CA ASP A 34 -1.28 13.99 -2.31
C ASP A 34 -2.53 14.62 -1.71
N ASP A 35 -2.52 14.76 -0.39
CA ASP A 35 -3.50 15.54 0.37
C ASP A 35 -2.71 16.51 1.25
N LEU A 36 -2.58 17.75 0.80
CA LEU A 36 -1.75 18.73 1.47
C LEU A 36 -2.28 19.15 2.85
N ASP A 37 -3.56 18.89 3.11
CA ASP A 37 -4.19 19.19 4.40
C ASP A 37 -4.13 18.01 5.38
N ALA A 38 -3.53 16.90 4.98
CA ALA A 38 -3.51 15.70 5.82
C ALA A 38 -2.56 15.84 7.01
N ASP A 39 -3.01 15.34 8.16
CA ASP A 39 -2.19 15.26 9.37
C ASP A 39 -1.30 14.01 9.38
N HIS A 40 -1.69 13.00 8.62
CA HIS A 40 -0.97 11.72 8.53
C HIS A 40 -1.30 11.05 7.20
N PHE A 41 -0.44 10.13 6.79
CA PHE A 41 -0.71 9.34 5.60
C PHE A 41 -1.96 8.47 5.79
N ARG A 42 -2.60 8.10 4.65
CA ARG A 42 -3.66 7.10 4.64
C ARG A 42 -3.47 6.16 3.47
N PHE A 43 -3.93 4.93 3.62
CA PHE A 43 -3.73 3.94 2.57
C PHE A 43 -4.92 2.98 2.50
N ALA A 44 -5.01 2.28 1.36
CA ALA A 44 -5.96 1.22 1.15
C ALA A 44 -5.28 0.04 0.45
N LEU A 45 -5.89 -1.12 0.56
CA LEU A 45 -5.44 -2.32 -0.12
C LEU A 45 -6.48 -2.71 -1.17
N SER A 46 -6.02 -3.08 -2.35
CA SER A 46 -6.85 -3.60 -3.41
C SER A 46 -6.38 -5.00 -3.78
N ILE A 47 -7.22 -5.99 -3.50
CA ILE A 47 -6.90 -7.39 -3.75
C ILE A 47 -8.13 -8.07 -4.34
N GLY A 48 -7.98 -8.63 -5.54
CA GLY A 48 -9.09 -9.25 -6.24
C GLY A 48 -9.25 -10.75 -5.96
N LYS A 49 -10.35 -11.30 -6.43
CA LYS A 49 -10.69 -12.71 -6.24
C LYS A 49 -9.69 -13.67 -6.88
N LYS A 50 -9.01 -13.24 -7.92
CA LYS A 50 -7.99 -14.04 -8.60
C LYS A 50 -6.77 -14.34 -7.72
N TYR A 51 -6.55 -13.54 -6.68
CA TYR A 51 -5.48 -13.82 -5.73
C TYR A 51 -5.67 -15.15 -5.01
N GLY A 52 -6.90 -15.43 -4.58
CA GLY A 52 -7.22 -16.63 -3.85
C GLY A 52 -8.56 -16.49 -3.13
N ASN A 53 -8.88 -17.45 -2.27
CA ASN A 53 -10.10 -17.42 -1.48
C ASN A 53 -10.07 -16.34 -0.38
N ALA A 54 -11.20 -16.20 0.33
CA ALA A 54 -11.33 -15.16 1.36
C ALA A 54 -10.28 -15.30 2.47
N VAL A 55 -9.96 -16.52 2.86
CA VAL A 55 -8.95 -16.77 3.91
C VAL A 55 -7.57 -16.29 3.45
N SER A 56 -7.18 -16.64 2.23
CA SER A 56 -5.89 -16.21 1.66
C SER A 56 -5.80 -14.70 1.51
N ARG A 57 -6.88 -14.07 1.02
CA ARG A 57 -6.92 -12.62 0.86
C ARG A 57 -6.83 -11.91 2.22
N ASN A 58 -7.54 -12.39 3.23
CA ASN A 58 -7.51 -11.78 4.56
C ASN A 58 -6.13 -11.91 5.21
N LEU A 59 -5.46 -13.04 5.01
CA LEU A 59 -4.10 -13.22 5.48
C LEU A 59 -3.15 -12.22 4.83
N ALA A 60 -3.24 -12.05 3.52
CA ALA A 60 -2.41 -11.10 2.79
C ALA A 60 -2.65 -9.67 3.29
N LYS A 61 -3.90 -9.29 3.47
CA LYS A 61 -4.26 -7.95 3.98
C LYS A 61 -3.64 -7.72 5.36
N ARG A 62 -3.76 -8.70 6.25
CA ARG A 62 -3.21 -8.60 7.60
C ARG A 62 -1.69 -8.43 7.59
N ARG A 63 -1.00 -9.21 6.76
CA ARG A 63 0.45 -9.13 6.61
C ARG A 63 0.89 -7.77 6.08
N ILE A 64 0.23 -7.27 5.05
CA ILE A 64 0.57 -5.99 4.43
C ILE A 64 0.30 -4.85 5.40
N ARG A 65 -0.82 -4.88 6.14
CA ARG A 65 -1.11 -3.88 7.16
C ARG A 65 -0.06 -3.86 8.26
N MET A 66 0.45 -5.03 8.64
CA MET A 66 1.53 -5.12 9.62
C MET A 66 2.82 -4.46 9.09
N ILE A 67 3.17 -4.71 7.83
CA ILE A 67 4.34 -4.10 7.21
C ILE A 67 4.21 -2.58 7.16
N VAL A 68 3.04 -2.07 6.76
CA VAL A 68 2.79 -0.62 6.74
C VAL A 68 2.88 -0.05 8.16
N SER A 69 2.30 -0.74 9.14
CA SER A 69 2.33 -0.32 10.54
C SER A 69 3.75 -0.22 11.10
N GLU A 70 4.61 -1.18 10.77
CA GLU A 70 6.01 -1.18 11.20
C GLU A 70 6.78 0.02 10.66
N HIS A 71 6.34 0.59 9.54
CA HIS A 71 6.99 1.72 8.88
C HIS A 71 6.20 3.02 8.99
N SER A 72 5.18 3.06 9.86
CA SER A 72 4.25 4.18 9.91
C SER A 72 4.92 5.53 10.19
N GLY A 73 6.03 5.54 10.93
CA GLY A 73 6.73 6.78 11.27
C GLY A 73 7.53 7.41 10.14
N ILE A 74 7.74 6.69 9.04
CA ILE A 74 8.56 7.19 7.93
C ILE A 74 7.78 7.47 6.65
N PHE A 75 6.48 7.20 6.62
CA PHE A 75 5.64 7.61 5.50
C PHE A 75 5.41 9.13 5.53
N ILE A 76 5.44 9.73 4.35
CA ILE A 76 5.20 11.17 4.22
C ILE A 76 3.72 11.45 4.53
N LYS A 77 3.45 12.39 5.42
CA LYS A 77 2.11 12.64 5.95
C LYS A 77 1.08 13.05 4.92
N SER A 78 1.51 13.69 3.83
CA SER A 78 0.59 14.16 2.77
C SER A 78 0.21 13.06 1.78
N LYS A 79 0.70 11.84 1.93
CA LYS A 79 0.47 10.79 0.94
C LYS A 79 -0.81 10.01 1.21
N LEU A 80 -1.57 9.83 0.13
CA LEU A 80 -2.62 8.81 0.02
C LEU A 80 -2.11 7.77 -0.95
N PHE A 81 -2.14 6.49 -0.57
CA PHE A 81 -1.70 5.47 -1.51
C PHE A 81 -2.55 4.21 -1.43
N VAL A 82 -2.62 3.52 -2.55
CA VAL A 82 -3.33 2.25 -2.66
C VAL A 82 -2.33 1.19 -3.09
N ILE A 83 -2.23 0.13 -2.31
CA ILE A 83 -1.40 -1.02 -2.63
C ILE A 83 -2.28 -2.04 -3.36
N VAL A 84 -2.00 -2.24 -4.64
CA VAL A 84 -2.66 -3.25 -5.45
C VAL A 84 -1.88 -4.55 -5.32
N VAL A 85 -2.55 -5.59 -4.88
CA VAL A 85 -1.96 -6.92 -4.69
C VAL A 85 -2.36 -7.79 -5.89
N LYS A 86 -1.38 -8.14 -6.71
CA LYS A 86 -1.62 -8.92 -7.91
C LYS A 86 -1.67 -10.42 -7.58
N PRO A 87 -2.37 -11.24 -8.39
CA PRO A 87 -2.52 -12.68 -8.11
C PRO A 87 -1.19 -13.41 -7.89
N LEU A 88 -0.16 -13.04 -8.62
CA LEU A 88 1.14 -13.70 -8.52
C LEU A 88 1.76 -13.58 -7.11
N ALA A 89 1.37 -12.57 -6.35
CA ALA A 89 1.87 -12.36 -5.00
C ALA A 89 1.48 -13.46 -4.02
N GLN A 90 0.50 -14.30 -4.36
CA GLN A 90 0.10 -15.42 -3.52
C GLN A 90 1.27 -16.38 -3.25
N SER A 91 2.21 -16.50 -4.16
CA SER A 91 3.37 -17.40 -4.03
C SER A 91 4.45 -16.89 -3.09
N LEU A 92 4.34 -15.64 -2.64
CA LEU A 92 5.40 -15.00 -1.86
C LEU A 92 5.31 -15.35 -0.37
N SER A 93 6.47 -15.53 0.26
CA SER A 93 6.58 -15.60 1.72
C SER A 93 6.37 -14.20 2.32
N TYR A 94 6.16 -14.15 3.64
CA TYR A 94 6.05 -12.85 4.34
C TYR A 94 7.27 -11.97 4.09
N GLN A 95 8.47 -12.53 4.19
CA GLN A 95 9.70 -11.75 3.99
C GLN A 95 9.82 -11.23 2.57
N GLU A 96 9.43 -12.03 1.58
CA GLU A 96 9.43 -11.60 0.19
C GLU A 96 8.44 -10.47 -0.05
N ILE A 97 7.24 -10.57 0.53
CA ILE A 97 6.24 -9.49 0.46
C ILE A 97 6.84 -8.20 1.02
N LYS A 98 7.42 -8.29 2.21
CA LYS A 98 8.01 -7.14 2.89
C LYS A 98 9.12 -6.50 2.06
N ASP A 99 10.03 -7.29 1.55
CA ASP A 99 11.17 -6.79 0.77
C ASP A 99 10.71 -6.08 -0.50
N LYS A 100 9.75 -6.68 -1.22
CA LYS A 100 9.23 -6.10 -2.46
C LYS A 100 8.45 -4.82 -2.21
N LEU A 101 7.65 -4.78 -1.15
CA LEU A 101 6.90 -3.57 -0.80
C LEU A 101 7.82 -2.43 -0.40
N ILE A 102 8.86 -2.70 0.37
CA ILE A 102 9.82 -1.66 0.78
C ILE A 102 10.51 -1.06 -0.44
N VAL A 103 10.93 -1.89 -1.39
CA VAL A 103 11.51 -1.40 -2.65
C VAL A 103 10.54 -0.47 -3.37
N LEU A 104 9.27 -0.87 -3.47
CA LEU A 104 8.25 -0.06 -4.15
C LEU A 104 7.92 1.22 -3.38
N PHE A 105 7.88 1.17 -2.06
CA PHE A 105 7.66 2.37 -1.24
C PHE A 105 8.75 3.41 -1.51
N LYS A 106 10.00 2.98 -1.58
CA LYS A 106 11.12 3.87 -1.88
C LYS A 106 11.05 4.42 -3.30
N LYS A 107 10.77 3.56 -4.29
CA LYS A 107 10.62 3.99 -5.68
C LYS A 107 9.46 4.95 -5.87
N SER A 108 8.40 4.77 -5.11
CA SER A 108 7.21 5.62 -5.16
C SER A 108 7.40 6.95 -4.44
N LYS A 109 8.49 7.09 -3.69
CA LYS A 109 8.81 8.29 -2.91
C LYS A 109 7.69 8.67 -1.92
N ILE A 110 7.05 7.68 -1.32
CA ILE A 110 6.04 7.88 -0.28
C ILE A 110 6.62 7.77 1.12
N MET A 111 7.89 7.38 1.24
CA MET A 111 8.62 7.34 2.49
C MET A 111 9.61 8.50 2.57
N GLU A 112 9.82 9.00 3.79
CA GLU A 112 10.91 9.94 4.02
C GLU A 112 12.23 9.21 3.86
N ASN A 113 13.16 9.88 3.21
CA ASN A 113 14.45 9.30 2.86
C ASN A 113 15.49 9.75 3.86
N ALA A 114 15.48 9.11 5.03
CA ALA A 114 16.28 9.55 6.19
C ALA A 114 17.78 9.38 6.02
N ASN A 115 18.24 8.65 5.02
CA ASN A 115 19.64 8.31 4.83
C ASN A 115 20.33 9.06 3.69
N GLU A 116 19.72 10.10 3.20
CA GLU A 116 20.29 10.88 2.12
C GLU A 116 20.71 12.24 2.43
#